data_12ab6453701f37f597de27779a26bf39
#
_entry.id   12ab6453701f37f597de27779a26bf39
#
_cell.length_a   1.000
_cell.length_b   1.000
_cell.length_c   1.000
_cell.angle_alpha   90.00
_cell.angle_beta   90.00
_cell.angle_gamma   90.00
#
_symmetry.space_group_name_H-M   'P 1'
#
loop_
_entity.id
_entity.type
_entity.pdbx_description
1 polymer ?
#
loop_
_entity_poly.entity_id
_entity_poly.type
_entity_poly.pdbx_seq_one_letter_code
_entity_poly.pdbx_strand_id
1 'polypeptide(L)'
;NDHEYLLNVQLRLKNSTLWADAGYIVADEQFSLTGRKEVTAGNHTANEGSVSVSGNTVNITTKDGKKSTISFSNGKLNSWNYNGTDLIYAAPDFNSYRDIDNDRWSGSFQKSTSTSVTSKLTKEGNVAKMSMSGGNIYTIDYIIYPDATIDMKVTFNSSSNYRRVGLGMQFTGGFENVEYYARGPWSNYVDRKTGSYLGRYVTTVDDMIEENFFF
;
A
#
# COMPACT_ATOMS: atom_id res chain seq x y z
N ASN A 1 12.87 -10.01 -20.45
CA ASN A 1 11.86 -8.95 -20.56
C ASN A 1 11.30 -8.66 -19.17
N ASP A 2 11.51 -7.44 -18.68
CA ASP A 2 11.07 -7.02 -17.35
C ASP A 2 9.71 -6.29 -17.39
N HIS A 3 9.02 -6.38 -18.52
CA HIS A 3 7.71 -5.74 -18.71
C HIS A 3 6.58 -6.76 -18.65
N GLU A 4 5.46 -6.33 -18.09
CA GLU A 4 4.18 -7.01 -18.14
C GLU A 4 3.41 -6.55 -19.39
N TYR A 5 2.92 -7.49 -20.20
CA TYR A 5 2.16 -7.20 -21.41
C TYR A 5 0.73 -7.68 -21.25
N LEU A 6 -0.20 -6.78 -21.49
CA LEU A 6 -1.64 -7.00 -21.41
C LEU A 6 -2.27 -6.71 -22.77
N LEU A 7 -3.12 -7.61 -23.24
CA LEU A 7 -3.92 -7.44 -24.45
C LEU A 7 -5.35 -7.10 -24.05
N ASN A 8 -5.83 -5.92 -24.41
CA ASN A 8 -7.23 -5.52 -24.26
C ASN A 8 -7.94 -5.70 -25.60
N VAL A 9 -9.02 -6.47 -25.61
CA VAL A 9 -9.88 -6.71 -26.77
C VAL A 9 -11.22 -6.08 -26.51
N GLN A 10 -11.72 -5.28 -27.44
CA GLN A 10 -12.98 -4.55 -27.30
C GLN A 10 -13.89 -4.77 -28.51
N LEU A 11 -15.16 -5.04 -28.27
CA LEU A 11 -16.21 -5.00 -29.27
C LEU A 11 -16.93 -3.66 -29.17
N ARG A 12 -16.91 -2.88 -30.24
CA ARG A 12 -17.51 -1.55 -30.29
C ARG A 12 -18.62 -1.46 -31.33
N LEU A 13 -19.64 -0.65 -31.01
CA LEU A 13 -20.69 -0.32 -32.01
C LEU A 13 -20.04 0.40 -33.19
N LYS A 14 -20.30 -0.09 -34.38
CA LYS A 14 -19.89 0.55 -35.64
C LYS A 14 -20.67 1.82 -35.94
N ASN A 15 -21.97 1.80 -35.67
CA ASN A 15 -22.89 2.91 -35.90
C ASN A 15 -23.66 3.24 -34.62
N SER A 16 -24.12 4.48 -34.49
CA SER A 16 -25.02 4.87 -33.39
C SER A 16 -26.35 4.11 -33.46
N THR A 17 -26.90 3.79 -32.30
CA THR A 17 -28.20 3.17 -32.08
C THR A 17 -29.06 4.10 -31.22
N LEU A 18 -30.30 3.70 -30.91
CA LEU A 18 -31.18 4.49 -30.05
C LEU A 18 -30.69 4.63 -28.60
N TRP A 19 -29.83 3.74 -28.17
CA TRP A 19 -29.39 3.67 -26.76
C TRP A 19 -27.91 3.98 -26.56
N ALA A 20 -27.07 4.02 -27.61
CA ALA A 20 -25.65 4.32 -27.51
C ALA A 20 -25.08 4.83 -28.85
N ASP A 21 -24.08 5.67 -28.75
CA ASP A 21 -23.35 6.23 -29.89
C ASP A 21 -22.36 5.23 -30.52
N ALA A 22 -21.98 5.51 -31.77
CA ALA A 22 -20.90 4.79 -32.43
C ALA A 22 -19.62 4.86 -31.56
N GLY A 23 -18.93 3.73 -31.46
CA GLY A 23 -17.75 3.59 -30.62
C GLY A 23 -18.04 3.11 -29.20
N TYR A 24 -19.31 3.03 -28.77
CA TYR A 24 -19.65 2.47 -27.46
C TYR A 24 -19.13 1.03 -27.32
N ILE A 25 -18.52 0.71 -26.20
CA ILE A 25 -17.95 -0.61 -25.91
C ILE A 25 -19.10 -1.52 -25.45
N VAL A 26 -19.42 -2.52 -26.25
CA VAL A 26 -20.47 -3.50 -25.96
C VAL A 26 -19.94 -4.64 -25.08
N ALA A 27 -18.71 -5.02 -25.31
CA ALA A 27 -18.00 -6.03 -24.52
C ALA A 27 -16.50 -5.77 -24.60
N ASP A 28 -15.81 -6.11 -23.55
CA ASP A 28 -14.35 -6.07 -23.50
C ASP A 28 -13.79 -7.19 -22.62
N GLU A 29 -12.53 -7.52 -22.86
CA GLU A 29 -11.79 -8.52 -22.10
C GLU A 29 -10.30 -8.18 -22.10
N GLN A 30 -9.61 -8.53 -21.02
CA GLN A 30 -8.18 -8.35 -20.87
C GLN A 30 -7.46 -9.68 -20.68
N PHE A 31 -6.44 -9.91 -21.48
CA PHE A 31 -5.59 -11.10 -21.42
C PHE A 31 -4.18 -10.73 -20.99
N SER A 32 -3.61 -11.46 -20.02
CA SER A 32 -2.21 -11.34 -19.67
C SER A 32 -1.38 -12.22 -20.62
N LEU A 33 -0.44 -11.59 -21.32
CA LEU A 33 0.45 -12.28 -22.26
C LEU A 33 1.75 -12.80 -21.62
N THR A 34 2.14 -12.23 -20.48
CA THR A 34 3.44 -12.51 -19.84
C THR A 34 3.35 -13.11 -18.44
N GLY A 35 2.14 -13.22 -17.88
CA GLY A 35 1.94 -13.50 -16.47
C GLY A 35 2.38 -12.32 -15.57
N ARG A 36 1.91 -12.33 -14.33
CA ARG A 36 2.28 -11.32 -13.32
C ARG A 36 3.69 -11.62 -12.81
N LYS A 37 4.55 -10.61 -12.86
CA LYS A 37 5.86 -10.68 -12.19
C LYS A 37 5.73 -10.15 -10.77
N GLU A 38 6.46 -10.77 -9.85
CA GLU A 38 6.64 -10.19 -8.53
C GLU A 38 7.42 -8.88 -8.65
N VAL A 39 6.92 -7.84 -7.99
CA VAL A 39 7.67 -6.60 -7.84
C VAL A 39 8.79 -6.91 -6.86
N THR A 40 10.02 -7.00 -7.36
CA THR A 40 11.20 -7.01 -6.50
C THR A 40 11.36 -5.62 -5.89
N ALA A 41 11.72 -5.57 -4.60
CA ALA A 41 12.13 -4.33 -3.95
C ALA A 41 13.10 -3.55 -4.86
N GLY A 42 12.90 -2.24 -4.95
CA GLY A 42 13.68 -1.40 -5.86
C GLY A 42 15.19 -1.54 -5.62
N ASN A 43 15.99 -1.35 -6.66
CA ASN A 43 17.44 -1.26 -6.55
C ASN A 43 17.81 0.02 -5.80
N HIS A 44 17.79 -0.08 -4.47
CA HIS A 44 18.27 1.01 -3.62
C HIS A 44 19.80 0.98 -3.58
N THR A 45 20.42 2.03 -4.04
CA THR A 45 21.87 2.16 -3.98
C THR A 45 22.28 2.50 -2.55
N ALA A 46 22.65 1.49 -1.78
CA ALA A 46 23.12 1.63 -0.39
C ALA A 46 24.34 2.57 -0.21
N ASN A 47 24.91 3.05 -1.31
CA ASN A 47 26.13 3.89 -1.32
C ASN A 47 25.87 5.37 -1.54
N GLU A 48 24.64 5.81 -1.80
CA GLU A 48 24.30 7.19 -2.11
C GLU A 48 23.62 7.88 -0.92
N GLY A 49 24.33 8.81 -0.30
CA GLY A 49 23.87 9.49 0.92
C GLY A 49 24.43 8.88 2.20
N SER A 50 23.85 9.23 3.34
CA SER A 50 24.28 8.74 4.66
C SER A 50 23.10 8.43 5.57
N VAL A 51 23.23 7.37 6.37
CA VAL A 51 22.27 6.97 7.39
C VAL A 51 22.93 6.97 8.74
N SER A 52 22.29 7.56 9.75
CA SER A 52 22.67 7.46 11.14
C SER A 52 21.49 7.09 12.02
N VAL A 53 21.76 6.40 13.12
CA VAL A 53 20.76 5.94 14.08
C VAL A 53 21.05 6.53 15.45
N SER A 54 20.03 7.08 16.08
CA SER A 54 20.10 7.61 17.46
C SER A 54 18.81 7.24 18.20
N GLY A 55 18.93 6.35 19.21
CA GLY A 55 17.77 5.80 19.90
C GLY A 55 16.84 5.08 18.91
N ASN A 56 15.59 5.52 18.85
CA ASN A 56 14.58 5.01 17.94
C ASN A 56 14.40 5.87 16.67
N THR A 57 15.40 6.67 16.34
CA THR A 57 15.33 7.62 15.21
C THR A 57 16.44 7.33 14.21
N VAL A 58 16.06 7.35 12.95
CA VAL A 58 16.96 7.28 11.79
C VAL A 58 17.04 8.67 11.16
N ASN A 59 18.26 9.19 11.00
CA ASN A 59 18.51 10.43 10.29
C ASN A 59 19.25 10.11 9.00
N ILE A 60 18.77 10.70 7.91
CA ILE A 60 19.28 10.47 6.57
C ILE A 60 19.67 11.81 5.95
N THR A 61 20.77 11.79 5.23
CA THR A 61 21.11 12.85 4.26
C THR A 61 21.28 12.18 2.92
N THR A 62 20.40 12.51 1.98
CA THR A 62 20.42 11.94 0.63
C THR A 62 21.58 12.47 -0.18
N LYS A 63 21.88 11.85 -1.33
CA LYS A 63 22.96 12.29 -2.23
C LYS A 63 22.82 13.74 -2.68
N ASP A 64 21.60 14.21 -2.90
CA ASP A 64 21.28 15.60 -3.28
C ASP A 64 21.18 16.56 -2.08
N GLY A 65 21.57 16.11 -0.87
CA GLY A 65 21.65 16.91 0.35
C GLY A 65 20.33 17.12 1.07
N LYS A 66 19.23 16.50 0.63
CA LYS A 66 17.96 16.55 1.36
C LYS A 66 18.06 15.75 2.65
N LYS A 67 17.32 16.18 3.65
CA LYS A 67 17.30 15.52 4.97
C LYS A 67 16.00 14.77 5.19
N SER A 68 16.08 13.59 5.79
CA SER A 68 14.92 12.86 6.25
C SER A 68 15.14 12.38 7.68
N THR A 69 14.07 12.44 8.47
CA THR A 69 14.06 11.92 9.85
C THR A 69 12.88 10.96 10.00
N ILE A 70 13.19 9.75 10.45
CA ILE A 70 12.21 8.67 10.60
C ILE A 70 12.28 8.20 12.05
N SER A 71 11.17 8.20 12.78
CA SER A 71 11.11 7.71 14.14
C SER A 71 10.21 6.49 14.28
N PHE A 72 10.54 5.65 15.25
CA PHE A 72 9.81 4.44 15.57
C PHE A 72 9.30 4.45 17.01
N SER A 73 8.13 3.88 17.23
CA SER A 73 7.56 3.64 18.54
C SER A 73 6.98 2.24 18.58
N ASN A 74 7.43 1.43 19.54
CA ASN A 74 7.02 0.03 19.68
C ASN A 74 7.14 -0.78 18.36
N GLY A 75 8.18 -0.53 17.58
CA GLY A 75 8.43 -1.15 16.30
C GLY A 75 7.58 -0.65 15.13
N LYS A 76 6.68 0.30 15.35
CA LYS A 76 5.87 0.92 14.31
C LYS A 76 6.52 2.22 13.84
N LEU A 77 6.38 2.51 12.54
CA LEU A 77 6.79 3.78 11.95
C LEU A 77 5.91 4.91 12.52
N ASN A 78 6.49 5.73 13.41
CA ASN A 78 5.77 6.75 14.15
C ASN A 78 5.74 8.11 13.44
N SER A 79 6.84 8.49 12.83
CA SER A 79 6.94 9.71 12.02
C SER A 79 7.88 9.52 10.86
N TRP A 80 7.61 10.23 9.78
CA TRP A 80 8.47 10.29 8.61
C TRP A 80 8.45 11.71 8.06
N ASN A 81 9.51 12.44 8.33
CA ASN A 81 9.74 13.77 7.77
C ASN A 81 10.73 13.66 6.62
N TYR A 82 10.42 14.26 5.50
CA TYR A 82 11.30 14.37 4.36
C TYR A 82 11.42 15.82 3.93
N ASN A 83 12.63 16.35 4.01
CA ASN A 83 12.97 17.71 3.62
C ASN A 83 12.04 18.80 4.20
N GLY A 84 11.69 18.63 5.50
CA GLY A 84 10.82 19.54 6.23
C GLY A 84 9.32 19.24 6.13
N THR A 85 8.90 18.28 5.29
CA THR A 85 7.51 17.87 5.14
C THR A 85 7.25 16.58 5.89
N ASP A 86 6.25 16.56 6.76
CA ASP A 86 5.77 15.33 7.39
C ASP A 86 4.90 14.55 6.39
N LEU A 87 5.22 13.27 6.20
CA LEU A 87 4.56 12.45 5.20
C LEU A 87 3.41 11.64 5.77
N ILE A 88 3.49 11.23 7.05
CA ILE A 88 2.46 10.40 7.69
C ILE A 88 1.78 11.12 8.84
N TYR A 89 0.47 10.94 8.94
CA TYR A 89 -0.36 11.42 10.05
C TYR A 89 -0.57 10.34 11.11
N ALA A 90 -0.80 9.09 10.70
CA ALA A 90 -0.93 7.97 11.61
C ALA A 90 -0.06 6.79 11.19
N ALA A 91 0.56 6.17 12.20
CA ALA A 91 1.41 4.99 12.06
C ALA A 91 0.69 3.82 11.38
N PRO A 92 1.42 2.96 10.63
CA PRO A 92 0.85 1.72 10.14
C PRO A 92 0.38 0.84 11.31
N ASP A 93 -0.87 0.40 11.25
CA ASP A 93 -1.44 -0.49 12.26
C ASP A 93 -2.33 -1.55 11.61
N PHE A 94 -2.56 -2.63 12.35
CA PHE A 94 -3.40 -3.72 11.91
C PHE A 94 -4.84 -3.25 11.68
N ASN A 95 -5.38 -3.64 10.53
CA ASN A 95 -6.75 -3.36 10.17
C ASN A 95 -7.47 -4.64 9.75
N SER A 96 -8.39 -5.10 10.59
CA SER A 96 -9.29 -6.20 10.30
C SER A 96 -10.75 -5.76 10.25
N TYR A 97 -10.98 -4.46 10.37
CA TYR A 97 -12.32 -3.92 10.40
C TYR A 97 -12.99 -4.08 9.04
N ARG A 98 -14.18 -4.65 9.06
CA ARG A 98 -15.11 -4.71 7.95
C ARG A 98 -16.51 -4.59 8.51
N ASP A 99 -17.16 -3.49 8.25
CA ASP A 99 -18.58 -3.30 8.54
C ASP A 99 -19.38 -3.69 7.29
N ILE A 100 -20.33 -4.59 7.46
CA ILE A 100 -21.26 -4.98 6.40
C ILE A 100 -22.64 -5.07 7.02
N ASP A 101 -23.55 -4.25 6.57
CA ASP A 101 -24.94 -4.20 7.04
C ASP A 101 -25.67 -5.55 7.01
N ASN A 102 -25.32 -6.40 6.06
CA ASN A 102 -25.91 -7.73 5.90
C ASN A 102 -25.23 -8.82 6.73
N ASP A 103 -24.15 -8.52 7.42
CA ASP A 103 -23.40 -9.52 8.16
C ASP A 103 -23.75 -9.47 9.66
N ARG A 104 -24.98 -9.89 9.97
CA ARG A 104 -25.52 -9.94 11.33
C ARG A 104 -24.70 -10.79 12.31
N TRP A 105 -23.71 -11.53 11.81
CA TRP A 105 -22.87 -12.44 12.60
C TRP A 105 -21.52 -11.80 12.96
N SER A 106 -21.26 -10.64 12.45
CA SER A 106 -19.97 -10.01 12.62
C SER A 106 -20.09 -8.79 13.52
N GLY A 107 -19.86 -8.95 14.80
CA GLY A 107 -19.46 -7.82 15.62
C GLY A 107 -18.19 -7.19 15.03
N SER A 108 -17.89 -5.95 15.35
CA SER A 108 -16.66 -5.26 14.94
C SER A 108 -15.43 -6.13 15.24
N PHE A 109 -14.70 -6.55 14.23
CA PHE A 109 -13.63 -7.54 14.35
C PHE A 109 -12.26 -6.95 14.50
N GLN A 110 -12.15 -5.73 14.93
CA GLN A 110 -10.84 -5.21 15.28
C GLN A 110 -10.39 -5.86 16.59
N LYS A 111 -9.57 -6.89 16.48
CA LYS A 111 -8.90 -7.45 17.67
C LYS A 111 -7.76 -6.52 18.07
N SER A 112 -7.69 -6.25 19.37
CA SER A 112 -6.52 -5.61 19.97
C SER A 112 -5.26 -6.39 19.61
N THR A 113 -4.29 -5.71 19.06
CA THR A 113 -2.95 -6.27 18.88
C THR A 113 -2.28 -6.43 20.25
N SER A 114 -1.39 -7.40 20.39
CA SER A 114 -0.60 -7.56 21.62
C SER A 114 0.14 -6.26 21.92
N THR A 115 0.05 -5.84 23.17
CA THR A 115 0.80 -4.67 23.70
C THR A 115 2.25 -5.00 24.03
N SER A 116 2.60 -6.27 24.14
CA SER A 116 3.95 -6.72 24.53
C SER A 116 4.78 -7.04 23.30
N VAL A 117 5.19 -6.00 22.58
CA VAL A 117 6.11 -6.14 21.45
C VAL A 117 7.51 -5.67 21.88
N THR A 118 8.51 -6.36 21.38
CA THR A 118 9.90 -5.90 21.41
C THR A 118 10.29 -5.36 20.06
N SER A 119 11.10 -4.31 20.04
CA SER A 119 11.59 -3.74 18.80
C SER A 119 13.07 -3.44 18.91
N LYS A 120 13.77 -3.55 17.80
CA LYS A 120 15.20 -3.30 17.72
C LYS A 120 15.51 -2.53 16.45
N LEU A 121 16.08 -1.34 16.63
CA LEU A 121 16.63 -0.53 15.56
C LEU A 121 18.16 -0.70 15.53
N THR A 122 18.70 -1.08 14.38
CA THR A 122 20.12 -1.27 14.15
C THR A 122 20.58 -0.55 12.89
N LYS A 123 21.86 -0.23 12.84
CA LYS A 123 22.52 0.22 11.62
C LYS A 123 23.42 -0.89 11.08
N GLU A 124 23.26 -1.24 9.82
CA GLU A 124 24.09 -2.22 9.13
C GLU A 124 24.65 -1.60 7.85
N GLY A 125 25.96 -1.33 7.84
CA GLY A 125 26.56 -0.57 6.74
C GLY A 125 25.93 0.82 6.61
N ASN A 126 25.37 1.15 5.46
CA ASN A 126 24.70 2.43 5.18
C ASN A 126 23.16 2.29 5.11
N VAL A 127 22.57 1.30 5.76
CA VAL A 127 21.13 1.15 5.94
C VAL A 127 20.76 1.03 7.41
N ALA A 128 19.53 1.41 7.78
CA ALA A 128 18.98 1.11 9.09
C ALA A 128 17.93 0.02 8.98
N LYS A 129 17.84 -0.84 9.99
CA LYS A 129 16.85 -1.90 10.07
C LYS A 129 16.08 -1.79 11.37
N MET A 130 14.76 -1.76 11.29
CA MET A 130 13.86 -1.87 12.43
C MET A 130 13.13 -3.20 12.34
N SER A 131 13.24 -4.01 13.37
CA SER A 131 12.49 -5.26 13.49
C SER A 131 11.57 -5.20 14.69
N MET A 132 10.32 -5.62 14.50
CA MET A 132 9.32 -5.79 15.55
C MET A 132 9.10 -7.29 15.79
N SER A 133 9.16 -7.72 17.04
CA SER A 133 8.89 -9.11 17.44
C SER A 133 7.93 -9.19 18.61
N GLY A 134 7.36 -10.38 18.87
CA GLY A 134 6.39 -10.60 19.95
C GLY A 134 4.94 -10.23 19.58
N GLY A 135 4.71 -9.71 18.39
CA GLY A 135 3.35 -9.48 17.90
C GLY A 135 2.60 -10.79 17.69
N ASN A 136 1.44 -10.96 18.35
CA ASN A 136 0.63 -12.19 18.25
C ASN A 136 -0.19 -12.24 16.95
N ILE A 137 -0.45 -11.12 16.30
CA ILE A 137 -1.24 -11.02 15.08
C ILE A 137 -0.35 -10.72 13.88
N TYR A 138 0.58 -9.78 14.01
CA TYR A 138 1.52 -9.40 12.96
C TYR A 138 2.83 -8.92 13.52
N THR A 139 3.85 -8.95 12.68
CA THR A 139 5.14 -8.29 12.88
C THR A 139 5.49 -7.45 11.66
N ILE A 140 6.32 -6.44 11.85
CA ILE A 140 6.80 -5.58 10.76
C ILE A 140 8.32 -5.49 10.85
N ASP A 141 8.97 -5.70 9.70
CA ASP A 141 10.38 -5.41 9.50
C ASP A 141 10.51 -4.26 8.49
N TYR A 142 11.37 -3.31 8.81
CA TYR A 142 11.68 -2.18 7.93
C TYR A 142 13.14 -2.18 7.54
N ILE A 143 13.42 -1.83 6.29
CA ILE A 143 14.76 -1.47 5.84
C ILE A 143 14.70 -0.03 5.34
N ILE A 144 15.53 0.82 5.91
CA ILE A 144 15.57 2.25 5.63
C ILE A 144 16.86 2.56 4.88
N TYR A 145 16.73 3.14 3.70
CA TYR A 145 17.82 3.38 2.77
C TYR A 145 18.32 4.82 2.79
N PRO A 146 19.55 5.09 2.32
CA PRO A 146 20.12 6.43 2.29
C PRO A 146 19.47 7.39 1.27
N ASP A 147 18.63 6.88 0.37
CA ASP A 147 17.76 7.68 -0.51
C ASP A 147 16.45 8.10 0.15
N ALA A 148 16.29 7.80 1.44
CA ALA A 148 15.10 8.01 2.26
C ALA A 148 13.90 7.13 1.90
N THR A 149 14.09 6.08 1.11
CA THR A 149 13.06 5.06 0.90
C THR A 149 13.00 4.05 2.04
N ILE A 150 11.84 3.41 2.20
CA ILE A 150 11.59 2.42 3.25
C ILE A 150 10.97 1.18 2.61
N ASP A 151 11.61 0.04 2.78
CA ASP A 151 10.96 -1.26 2.56
C ASP A 151 10.26 -1.68 3.85
N MET A 152 9.03 -2.14 3.73
CA MET A 152 8.23 -2.63 4.85
C MET A 152 7.73 -4.04 4.54
N LYS A 153 8.16 -5.01 5.35
CA LYS A 153 7.70 -6.39 5.29
C LYS A 153 6.78 -6.67 6.46
N VAL A 154 5.51 -6.95 6.16
CA VAL A 154 4.50 -7.32 7.17
C VAL A 154 4.28 -8.83 7.13
N THR A 155 4.39 -9.47 8.30
CA THR A 155 4.08 -10.89 8.46
C THR A 155 2.88 -11.03 9.38
N PHE A 156 1.80 -11.63 8.89
CA PHE A 156 0.62 -11.92 9.69
C PHE A 156 0.73 -13.30 10.30
N ASN A 157 0.67 -13.38 11.63
CA ASN A 157 0.89 -14.60 12.41
C ASN A 157 -0.41 -15.27 12.86
N SER A 158 -1.57 -14.68 12.55
CA SER A 158 -2.83 -15.10 13.10
C SER A 158 -3.40 -16.31 12.38
N SER A 159 -3.83 -17.31 13.18
CA SER A 159 -4.69 -18.42 12.75
C SER A 159 -6.18 -18.09 12.86
N SER A 160 -6.55 -16.90 13.31
CA SER A 160 -7.95 -16.51 13.47
C SER A 160 -8.62 -16.23 12.12
N ASN A 161 -9.88 -16.62 11.99
CA ASN A 161 -10.70 -16.31 10.81
C ASN A 161 -11.07 -14.84 10.79
N TYR A 162 -10.17 -14.02 10.27
CA TYR A 162 -10.49 -12.64 9.95
C TYR A 162 -11.16 -12.58 8.58
N ARG A 163 -12.20 -11.78 8.44
CA ARG A 163 -12.83 -11.52 7.15
C ARG A 163 -12.02 -10.55 6.28
N ARG A 164 -11.23 -9.71 6.93
CA ARG A 164 -10.28 -8.80 6.31
C ARG A 164 -9.00 -8.80 7.12
N VAL A 165 -7.88 -8.82 6.43
CA VAL A 165 -6.55 -8.68 7.02
C VAL A 165 -5.79 -7.63 6.21
N GLY A 166 -5.31 -6.62 6.88
CA GLY A 166 -4.55 -5.55 6.24
C GLY A 166 -3.81 -4.69 7.25
N LEU A 167 -3.09 -3.75 6.71
CA LEU A 167 -2.43 -2.68 7.44
C LEU A 167 -3.01 -1.35 6.95
N GLY A 168 -3.42 -0.50 7.88
CA GLY A 168 -3.87 0.86 7.60
C GLY A 168 -2.80 1.86 8.01
N MET A 169 -2.60 2.89 7.19
CA MET A 169 -1.72 4.02 7.47
C MET A 169 -2.37 5.28 6.94
N GLN A 170 -2.15 6.43 7.59
CA GLN A 170 -2.67 7.70 7.12
C GLN A 170 -1.53 8.63 6.74
N PHE A 171 -1.65 9.24 5.59
CA PHE A 171 -0.77 10.30 5.14
C PHE A 171 -1.27 11.66 5.61
N THR A 172 -0.37 12.65 5.68
CA THR A 172 -0.75 14.05 5.93
C THR A 172 -1.48 14.61 4.71
N GLY A 173 -2.26 15.69 4.89
CA GLY A 173 -2.88 16.41 3.78
C GLY A 173 -1.85 16.92 2.76
N GLY A 174 -2.28 17.09 1.50
CA GLY A 174 -1.41 17.47 0.38
C GLY A 174 -1.04 16.31 -0.56
N PHE A 175 -1.55 15.10 -0.27
CA PHE A 175 -1.33 13.89 -1.06
C PHE A 175 -2.65 13.35 -1.65
N GLU A 176 -3.52 14.25 -2.11
CA GLU A 176 -4.85 13.91 -2.62
C GLU A 176 -4.82 13.27 -4.01
N ASN A 177 -3.74 13.48 -4.77
CA ASN A 177 -3.58 12.83 -6.08
C ASN A 177 -3.01 11.43 -5.89
N VAL A 178 -3.75 10.45 -6.40
CA VAL A 178 -3.40 9.03 -6.26
C VAL A 178 -3.12 8.43 -7.63
N GLU A 179 -1.96 7.84 -7.77
CA GLU A 179 -1.62 7.01 -8.93
C GLU A 179 -1.35 5.58 -8.44
N TYR A 180 -1.99 4.60 -9.09
CA TYR A 180 -1.84 3.20 -8.72
C TYR A 180 -1.81 2.27 -9.92
N TYR A 181 -1.10 1.16 -9.78
CA TYR A 181 -1.11 0.07 -10.74
C TYR A 181 -1.79 -1.15 -10.11
N ALA A 182 -3.05 -1.36 -10.46
CA ALA A 182 -3.89 -2.43 -9.94
C ALA A 182 -5.07 -2.70 -10.87
N ARG A 183 -5.98 -3.60 -10.45
CA ARG A 183 -7.30 -3.69 -11.09
C ARG A 183 -8.12 -2.46 -10.72
N GLY A 184 -8.72 -1.84 -11.72
CA GLY A 184 -9.51 -0.62 -11.59
C GLY A 184 -10.35 -0.34 -12.85
N PRO A 185 -10.94 0.86 -12.97
CA PRO A 185 -10.95 1.92 -11.96
C PRO A 185 -11.91 1.65 -10.78
N TRP A 186 -12.79 0.66 -10.93
CA TRP A 186 -13.82 0.34 -9.96
C TRP A 186 -13.30 -0.53 -8.82
N SER A 187 -13.94 -0.48 -7.66
CA SER A 187 -13.69 -1.41 -6.57
C SER A 187 -13.91 -2.85 -7.03
N ASN A 188 -13.06 -3.77 -6.60
CA ASN A 188 -13.15 -5.17 -7.00
C ASN A 188 -12.91 -6.12 -5.84
N TYR A 189 -13.57 -7.27 -5.88
CA TYR A 189 -13.48 -8.36 -4.92
C TYR A 189 -13.25 -9.68 -5.63
N VAL A 190 -13.12 -10.76 -4.89
CA VAL A 190 -12.88 -12.10 -5.45
C VAL A 190 -13.96 -12.50 -6.45
N ASP A 191 -15.21 -12.14 -6.18
CA ASP A 191 -16.39 -12.40 -7.01
C ASP A 191 -16.78 -11.26 -7.95
N ARG A 192 -16.02 -10.14 -7.94
CA ARG A 192 -16.27 -8.95 -8.77
C ARG A 192 -14.98 -8.45 -9.41
N LYS A 193 -14.37 -9.31 -10.24
CA LYS A 193 -13.09 -8.98 -10.91
C LYS A 193 -13.22 -8.66 -12.38
N THR A 194 -14.21 -9.24 -13.05
CA THR A 194 -14.32 -9.22 -14.52
C THR A 194 -14.56 -7.83 -15.10
N GLY A 195 -15.18 -6.93 -14.34
CA GLY A 195 -15.38 -5.54 -14.75
C GLY A 195 -14.21 -4.59 -14.45
N SER A 196 -13.10 -5.10 -13.90
CA SER A 196 -11.95 -4.28 -13.52
C SER A 196 -10.68 -4.85 -14.14
N TYR A 197 -9.98 -4.02 -14.92
CA TYR A 197 -8.77 -4.44 -15.63
C TYR A 197 -7.51 -3.97 -14.92
N LEU A 198 -6.45 -4.74 -15.07
CA LEU A 198 -5.14 -4.36 -14.59
C LEU A 198 -4.62 -3.20 -15.44
N GLY A 199 -4.24 -2.13 -14.80
CA GLY A 199 -3.77 -0.92 -15.46
C GLY A 199 -3.20 0.09 -14.50
N ARG A 200 -2.71 1.18 -15.06
CA ARG A 200 -2.25 2.35 -14.33
C ARG A 200 -3.37 3.37 -14.32
N TYR A 201 -3.81 3.74 -13.13
CA TYR A 201 -4.92 4.66 -12.93
C TYR A 201 -4.46 5.87 -12.15
N VAL A 202 -5.00 7.01 -12.50
CA VAL A 202 -4.82 8.29 -11.80
C VAL A 202 -6.19 8.74 -11.33
N THR A 203 -6.28 9.10 -10.06
CA THR A 203 -7.53 9.52 -9.42
C THR A 203 -7.22 10.48 -8.27
N THR A 204 -8.24 10.94 -7.58
CA THR A 204 -8.09 11.69 -6.33
C THR A 204 -8.64 10.90 -5.16
N VAL A 205 -8.27 11.29 -3.94
CA VAL A 205 -8.83 10.68 -2.72
C VAL A 205 -10.35 10.84 -2.69
N ASP A 206 -10.86 11.99 -3.09
CA ASP A 206 -12.30 12.27 -3.12
C ASP A 206 -13.04 11.37 -4.13
N ASP A 207 -12.47 11.14 -5.31
CA ASP A 207 -13.05 10.25 -6.32
C ASP A 207 -13.03 8.76 -5.92
N MET A 208 -12.24 8.40 -4.91
CA MET A 208 -12.20 7.04 -4.36
C MET A 208 -13.28 6.79 -3.31
N ILE A 209 -14.03 7.82 -2.91
CA ILE A 209 -15.14 7.70 -1.96
C ILE A 209 -16.41 7.28 -2.72
N GLU A 210 -16.90 6.09 -2.45
CA GLU A 210 -18.18 5.60 -2.98
C GLU A 210 -19.31 5.99 -2.02
N GLU A 211 -19.92 7.17 -2.21
CA GLU A 211 -20.93 7.73 -1.32
C GLU A 211 -22.20 6.87 -1.14
N ASN A 212 -22.49 5.98 -2.08
CA ASN A 212 -23.70 5.17 -2.11
C ASN A 212 -23.46 3.70 -1.72
N PHE A 213 -22.28 3.37 -1.25
CA PHE A 213 -21.95 2.01 -0.84
C PHE A 213 -21.84 1.95 0.68
N PHE A 214 -22.88 1.49 1.31
CA PHE A 214 -22.86 1.18 2.75
C PHE A 214 -22.14 -0.17 2.94
N PHE A 215 -20.98 -0.11 3.58
CA PHE A 215 -20.21 -1.30 3.93
C PHE A 215 -20.42 -1.69 5.40
#